data_9cf9114e9e1480546a651c3fa1f059aa
#
_entry.id   9cf9114e9e1480546a651c3fa1f059aa
#
_cell.length_a   1.000
_cell.length_b   1.000
_cell.length_c   1.000
_cell.angle_alpha   90.00
_cell.angle_beta   90.00
_cell.angle_gamma   90.00
#
_symmetry.space_group_name_H-M   'P 1'
#
loop_
_entity.id
_entity.type
_entity.pdbx_description
1 polymer ?
#
loop_
_entity_poly.entity_id
_entity_poly.type
_entity_poly.pdbx_seq_one_letter_code
_entity_poly.pdbx_strand_id
1 'polypeptide(L)'
;MSESSIVAIVTILVNLAIQMTVEYFRYKNRRAELENILNEKKLSNSLNIQKYNYENAVLLFQNFSRTTSATLAKIEQLNKTDAVLPLEELMKFESALYDVYFLLQNKDEQTQFITFRDNVRNCCGYKRAEGCKIEFLQEYLKQTIEKEKSGGYAYEPNALYQNLDKCLLILQKVLDDIKHENPYQSL
;
A
#
# COMPACT_ATOMS: atom_id res chain seq x y z
N MET A 1 57.03 -55.36 19.48
CA MET A 1 55.81 -54.77 20.16
C MET A 1 55.03 -55.94 20.70
N SER A 2 54.63 -55.89 21.98
CA SER A 2 53.84 -56.94 22.58
C SER A 2 52.42 -56.96 22.00
N GLU A 3 51.72 -58.12 21.89
CA GLU A 3 50.33 -58.21 21.44
C GLU A 3 49.41 -57.22 22.21
N SER A 4 49.64 -57.07 23.51
CA SER A 4 48.87 -56.11 24.34
C SER A 4 49.06 -54.66 23.91
N SER A 5 50.19 -54.24 23.38
CA SER A 5 50.42 -52.90 22.88
C SER A 5 49.68 -52.64 21.58
N ILE A 6 49.54 -53.62 20.71
CA ILE A 6 48.80 -53.53 19.45
C ILE A 6 47.28 -53.39 19.72
N VAL A 7 46.77 -54.26 20.63
CA VAL A 7 45.35 -54.16 21.02
C VAL A 7 45.01 -52.81 21.65
N ALA A 8 45.88 -52.28 22.51
CA ALA A 8 45.67 -50.95 23.09
C ALA A 8 45.62 -49.84 22.04
N ILE A 9 46.52 -49.84 21.06
CA ILE A 9 46.55 -48.87 19.96
C ILE A 9 45.29 -48.95 19.09
N VAL A 10 44.89 -50.18 18.73
CA VAL A 10 43.67 -50.38 17.93
C VAL A 10 42.42 -49.91 18.70
N THR A 11 42.32 -50.17 19.99
CA THR A 11 41.21 -49.69 20.82
C THR A 11 41.14 -48.19 20.89
N ILE A 12 42.26 -47.51 21.01
CA ILE A 12 42.34 -46.05 21.01
C ILE A 12 41.88 -45.49 19.65
N LEU A 13 42.37 -46.05 18.55
CA LEU A 13 41.99 -45.59 17.20
C LEU A 13 40.49 -45.80 16.92
N VAL A 14 39.91 -46.92 17.33
CA VAL A 14 38.49 -47.21 17.18
C VAL A 14 37.66 -46.20 18.00
N ASN A 15 38.03 -45.97 19.26
CA ASN A 15 37.33 -44.96 20.09
C ASN A 15 37.43 -43.56 19.51
N LEU A 16 38.59 -43.16 18.97
CA LEU A 16 38.75 -41.86 18.33
C LEU A 16 37.90 -41.74 17.08
N ALA A 17 37.81 -42.77 16.25
CA ALA A 17 36.96 -42.82 15.07
C ALA A 17 35.46 -42.72 15.47
N ILE A 18 35.03 -43.40 16.52
CA ILE A 18 33.66 -43.31 17.04
C ILE A 18 33.38 -41.89 17.51
N GLN A 19 34.26 -41.28 18.30
CA GLN A 19 34.11 -39.90 18.76
C GLN A 19 34.02 -38.89 17.63
N MET A 20 34.89 -39.00 16.63
CA MET A 20 34.85 -38.14 15.43
C MET A 20 33.54 -38.28 14.68
N THR A 21 33.05 -39.50 14.54
CA THR A 21 31.77 -39.78 13.88
C THR A 21 30.59 -39.15 14.65
N VAL A 22 30.55 -39.34 15.95
CA VAL A 22 29.52 -38.74 16.82
C VAL A 22 29.53 -37.21 16.74
N GLU A 23 30.72 -36.59 16.83
CA GLU A 23 30.85 -35.15 16.73
C GLU A 23 30.46 -34.63 15.34
N TYR A 24 30.79 -35.33 14.27
CA TYR A 24 30.35 -35.03 12.91
C TYR A 24 28.82 -35.02 12.79
N PHE A 25 28.14 -36.06 13.30
CA PHE A 25 26.68 -36.11 13.31
C PHE A 25 26.05 -35.02 14.19
N ARG A 26 26.62 -34.72 15.33
CA ARG A 26 26.18 -33.61 16.19
C ARG A 26 26.29 -32.28 15.47
N TYR A 27 27.41 -32.01 14.81
CA TYR A 27 27.64 -30.82 14.02
C TYR A 27 26.62 -30.69 12.88
N LYS A 28 26.41 -31.76 12.12
CA LYS A 28 25.45 -31.81 11.00
C LYS A 28 24.01 -31.53 11.47
N ASN A 29 23.61 -32.19 12.57
CA ASN A 29 22.28 -31.97 13.14
C ASN A 29 22.08 -30.54 13.66
N ARG A 30 23.07 -30.00 14.36
CA ARG A 30 23.03 -28.62 14.85
C ARG A 30 22.96 -27.60 13.70
N ARG A 31 23.65 -27.85 12.61
CA ARG A 31 23.59 -27.02 11.41
C ARG A 31 22.20 -27.04 10.78
N ALA A 32 21.62 -28.23 10.60
CA ALA A 32 20.26 -28.36 10.07
C ALA A 32 19.20 -27.68 10.98
N GLU A 33 19.37 -27.80 12.29
CA GLU A 33 18.50 -27.13 13.26
C GLU A 33 18.59 -25.60 13.17
N LEU A 34 19.81 -25.06 13.03
CA LEU A 34 20.03 -23.61 12.83
C LEU A 34 19.45 -23.12 11.50
N GLU A 35 19.57 -23.89 10.42
CA GLU A 35 18.96 -23.56 9.12
C GLU A 35 17.43 -23.54 9.24
N ASN A 36 16.82 -24.50 9.93
CA ASN A 36 15.37 -24.51 10.16
C ASN A 36 14.91 -23.29 10.98
N ILE A 37 15.60 -22.96 12.08
CA ILE A 37 15.28 -21.78 12.90
C ILE A 37 15.42 -20.49 12.09
N LEU A 38 16.43 -20.40 11.23
CA LEU A 38 16.62 -19.24 10.36
C LEU A 38 15.48 -19.08 9.35
N ASN A 39 15.06 -20.21 8.74
CA ASN A 39 13.96 -20.22 7.78
C ASN A 39 12.61 -19.89 8.46
N GLU A 40 12.35 -20.41 9.65
CA GLU A 40 11.17 -20.05 10.45
C GLU A 40 11.14 -18.55 10.79
N LYS A 41 12.28 -17.97 11.18
CA LYS A 41 12.39 -16.54 11.46
C LYS A 41 12.15 -15.70 10.20
N LYS A 42 12.72 -16.08 9.05
CA LYS A 42 12.50 -15.38 7.80
C LYS A 42 11.03 -15.42 7.40
N LEU A 43 10.38 -16.58 7.50
CA LEU A 43 8.96 -16.74 7.22
C LEU A 43 8.10 -15.88 8.17
N SER A 44 8.37 -15.94 9.46
CA SER A 44 7.65 -15.12 10.45
C SER A 44 7.78 -13.62 10.16
N ASN A 45 8.99 -13.16 9.79
CA ASN A 45 9.20 -11.76 9.43
C ASN A 45 8.44 -11.36 8.16
N SER A 46 8.44 -12.22 7.13
CA SER A 46 7.71 -11.92 5.89
C SER A 46 6.20 -11.87 6.11
N LEU A 47 5.65 -12.76 6.92
CA LEU A 47 4.23 -12.74 7.31
C LEU A 47 3.86 -11.48 8.11
N ASN A 48 4.75 -11.04 9.02
CA ASN A 48 4.52 -9.81 9.78
C ASN A 48 4.55 -8.56 8.88
N ILE A 49 5.46 -8.51 7.90
CA ILE A 49 5.53 -7.41 6.92
C ILE A 49 4.26 -7.42 6.06
N GLN A 50 3.83 -8.57 5.55
CA GLN A 50 2.61 -8.69 4.77
C GLN A 50 1.38 -8.23 5.55
N LYS A 51 1.25 -8.67 6.80
CA LYS A 51 0.17 -8.24 7.69
C LYS A 51 0.18 -6.72 7.90
N TYR A 52 1.35 -6.14 8.17
CA TYR A 52 1.51 -4.70 8.34
C TYR A 52 1.13 -3.92 7.08
N ASN A 53 1.58 -4.38 5.90
CA ASN A 53 1.25 -3.76 4.62
C ASN A 53 -0.26 -3.79 4.36
N TYR A 54 -0.91 -4.93 4.63
CA TYR A 54 -2.36 -5.08 4.49
C TYR A 54 -3.13 -4.15 5.44
N GLU A 55 -2.77 -4.14 6.73
CA GLU A 55 -3.43 -3.28 7.73
C GLU A 55 -3.28 -1.79 7.37
N ASN A 56 -2.10 -1.38 6.92
CA ASN A 56 -1.84 -0.01 6.47
C ASN A 56 -2.66 0.35 5.23
N ALA A 57 -2.72 -0.53 4.23
CA ALA A 57 -3.52 -0.33 3.02
C ALA A 57 -5.03 -0.22 3.37
N VAL A 58 -5.54 -1.03 4.29
CA VAL A 58 -6.93 -0.94 4.78
C VAL A 58 -7.21 0.42 5.43
N LEU A 59 -6.29 0.94 6.24
CA LEU A 59 -6.44 2.26 6.87
C LEU A 59 -6.48 3.39 5.84
N LEU A 60 -5.61 3.36 4.83
CA LEU A 60 -5.59 4.33 3.74
C LEU A 60 -6.88 4.27 2.91
N PHE A 61 -7.35 3.07 2.58
CA PHE A 61 -8.62 2.85 1.90
C PHE A 61 -9.82 3.43 2.68
N GLN A 62 -9.89 3.15 3.99
CA GLN A 62 -10.96 3.68 4.85
C GLN A 62 -10.92 5.20 4.93
N ASN A 63 -9.72 5.79 5.07
CA ASN A 63 -9.54 7.23 5.08
C ASN A 63 -10.00 7.87 3.75
N PHE A 64 -9.58 7.31 2.62
CA PHE A 64 -10.00 7.76 1.29
C PHE A 64 -11.52 7.68 1.12
N SER A 65 -12.13 6.52 1.42
CA SER A 65 -13.58 6.31 1.28
C SER A 65 -14.37 7.30 2.13
N ARG A 66 -14.01 7.47 3.41
CA ARG A 66 -14.68 8.39 4.33
C ARG A 66 -14.52 9.85 3.90
N THR A 67 -13.30 10.26 3.56
CA THR A 67 -13.01 11.66 3.15
C THR A 67 -13.70 11.98 1.84
N THR A 68 -13.66 11.07 0.87
CA THR A 68 -14.32 11.25 -0.42
C THR A 68 -15.83 11.36 -0.27
N SER A 69 -16.47 10.44 0.48
CA SER A 69 -17.91 10.49 0.72
C SER A 69 -18.35 11.79 1.41
N ALA A 70 -17.57 12.26 2.39
CA ALA A 70 -17.84 13.54 3.05
C ALA A 70 -17.70 14.73 2.08
N THR A 71 -16.68 14.70 1.22
CA THR A 71 -16.46 15.75 0.21
C THR A 71 -17.59 15.78 -0.83
N LEU A 72 -18.01 14.61 -1.35
CA LEU A 72 -19.13 14.54 -2.31
C LEU A 72 -20.44 15.01 -1.70
N ALA A 73 -20.74 14.63 -0.46
CA ALA A 73 -21.92 15.13 0.26
C ALA A 73 -21.91 16.66 0.43
N LYS A 74 -20.74 17.25 0.72
CA LYS A 74 -20.59 18.71 0.78
C LYS A 74 -20.78 19.38 -0.59
N ILE A 75 -20.21 18.82 -1.65
CA ILE A 75 -20.41 19.31 -3.02
C ILE A 75 -21.90 19.32 -3.37
N GLU A 76 -22.60 18.24 -3.07
CA GLU A 76 -24.05 18.15 -3.31
C GLU A 76 -24.82 19.21 -2.53
N GLN A 77 -24.48 19.44 -1.26
CA GLN A 77 -25.10 20.48 -0.44
C GLN A 77 -24.81 21.89 -0.97
N LEU A 78 -23.56 22.18 -1.33
CA LEU A 78 -23.13 23.49 -1.81
C LEU A 78 -23.69 23.80 -3.20
N ASN A 79 -23.87 22.79 -4.05
CA ASN A 79 -24.48 22.96 -5.36
C ASN A 79 -25.93 23.47 -5.28
N LYS A 80 -26.65 23.17 -4.20
CA LYS A 80 -28.01 23.70 -3.94
C LYS A 80 -28.00 25.19 -3.54
N THR A 81 -26.84 25.72 -3.15
CA THR A 81 -26.67 27.09 -2.63
C THR A 81 -25.76 27.96 -3.49
N ASP A 82 -25.34 27.49 -4.67
CA ASP A 82 -24.35 28.15 -5.54
C ASP A 82 -23.03 28.52 -4.81
N ALA A 83 -22.72 27.80 -3.73
CA ALA A 83 -21.51 28.01 -2.96
C ALA A 83 -20.39 27.09 -3.45
N VAL A 84 -19.13 27.52 -3.25
CA VAL A 84 -17.93 26.79 -3.66
C VAL A 84 -17.38 25.98 -2.49
N LEU A 85 -16.90 24.77 -2.76
CA LEU A 85 -16.23 23.95 -1.76
C LEU A 85 -14.98 24.72 -1.25
N PRO A 86 -14.75 24.83 0.08
CA PRO A 86 -13.53 25.42 0.59
C PRO A 86 -12.28 24.67 0.11
N LEU A 87 -11.24 25.41 -0.26
CA LEU A 87 -9.98 24.82 -0.77
C LEU A 87 -9.38 23.81 0.21
N GLU A 88 -9.47 24.07 1.51
CA GLU A 88 -8.99 23.14 2.56
C GLU A 88 -9.67 21.77 2.48
N GLU A 89 -10.96 21.70 2.18
CA GLU A 89 -11.69 20.46 2.03
C GLU A 89 -11.29 19.71 0.76
N LEU A 90 -11.07 20.44 -0.33
CA LEU A 90 -10.54 19.85 -1.56
C LEU A 90 -9.13 19.28 -1.34
N MET A 91 -8.28 20.02 -0.62
CA MET A 91 -6.91 19.54 -0.28
C MET A 91 -6.93 18.28 0.59
N LYS A 92 -7.86 18.18 1.56
CA LYS A 92 -8.05 16.95 2.36
C LYS A 92 -8.44 15.77 1.49
N PHE A 93 -9.37 15.96 0.58
CA PHE A 93 -9.77 14.94 -0.39
C PHE A 93 -8.58 14.50 -1.26
N GLU A 94 -7.85 15.45 -1.84
CA GLU A 94 -6.71 15.14 -2.70
C GLU A 94 -5.59 14.44 -1.95
N SER A 95 -5.29 14.84 -0.71
CA SER A 95 -4.33 14.14 0.13
C SER A 95 -4.72 12.68 0.32
N ALA A 96 -5.97 12.42 0.73
CA ALA A 96 -6.45 11.04 0.90
C ALA A 96 -6.47 10.23 -0.41
N LEU A 97 -6.72 10.90 -1.57
CA LEU A 97 -6.63 10.27 -2.88
C LEU A 97 -5.18 9.89 -3.22
N TYR A 98 -4.21 10.79 -2.99
CA TYR A 98 -2.81 10.50 -3.27
C TYR A 98 -2.24 9.41 -2.35
N ASP A 99 -2.69 9.34 -1.09
CA ASP A 99 -2.28 8.27 -0.18
C ASP A 99 -2.60 6.87 -0.75
N VAL A 100 -3.77 6.70 -1.37
CA VAL A 100 -4.14 5.43 -2.03
C VAL A 100 -3.57 5.31 -3.45
N TYR A 101 -3.37 6.42 -4.16
CA TYR A 101 -2.79 6.43 -5.50
C TYR A 101 -1.41 5.77 -5.55
N PHE A 102 -0.59 5.96 -4.51
CA PHE A 102 0.73 5.35 -4.43
C PHE A 102 0.72 3.84 -4.17
N LEU A 103 -0.43 3.25 -3.81
CA LEU A 103 -0.58 1.80 -3.73
C LEU A 103 -0.80 1.16 -5.12
N LEU A 104 -1.16 1.97 -6.13
CA LEU A 104 -1.50 1.49 -7.47
C LEU A 104 -0.22 1.27 -8.28
N GLN A 105 -0.06 0.08 -8.82
CA GLN A 105 1.07 -0.28 -9.69
C GLN A 105 0.74 -0.09 -11.19
N ASN A 106 -0.55 -0.16 -11.54
CA ASN A 106 -1.01 -0.09 -12.92
C ASN A 106 -1.31 1.35 -13.34
N LYS A 107 -0.76 1.78 -14.48
CA LYS A 107 -0.97 3.14 -15.03
C LYS A 107 -2.42 3.44 -15.40
N ASP A 108 -3.18 2.45 -15.85
CA ASP A 108 -4.60 2.64 -16.19
C ASP A 108 -5.42 2.88 -14.92
N GLU A 109 -5.12 2.15 -13.84
CA GLU A 109 -5.73 2.36 -12.52
C GLU A 109 -5.37 3.75 -11.97
N GLN A 110 -4.09 4.14 -12.07
CA GLN A 110 -3.64 5.49 -11.71
C GLN A 110 -4.37 6.59 -12.49
N THR A 111 -4.55 6.39 -13.80
CA THR A 111 -5.27 7.32 -14.67
C THR A 111 -6.73 7.46 -14.24
N GLN A 112 -7.39 6.37 -13.81
CA GLN A 112 -8.76 6.40 -13.30
C GLN A 112 -8.89 7.30 -12.05
N PHE A 113 -7.94 7.21 -11.11
CA PHE A 113 -7.90 8.05 -9.92
C PHE A 113 -7.68 9.54 -10.25
N ILE A 114 -6.78 9.83 -11.19
CA ILE A 114 -6.54 11.21 -11.66
C ILE A 114 -7.78 11.76 -12.35
N THR A 115 -8.45 10.97 -13.19
CA THR A 115 -9.71 11.35 -13.83
C THR A 115 -10.79 11.65 -12.80
N PHE A 116 -10.91 10.82 -11.76
CA PHE A 116 -11.86 11.06 -10.68
C PHE A 116 -11.55 12.36 -9.93
N ARG A 117 -10.28 12.60 -9.59
CA ARG A 117 -9.83 13.87 -8.98
C ARG A 117 -10.23 15.08 -9.82
N ASP A 118 -9.95 15.03 -11.12
CA ASP A 118 -10.22 16.14 -12.02
C ASP A 118 -11.73 16.38 -12.16
N ASN A 119 -12.55 15.34 -12.16
CA ASN A 119 -14.00 15.46 -12.13
C ASN A 119 -14.51 16.11 -10.83
N VAL A 120 -13.95 15.73 -9.67
CA VAL A 120 -14.27 16.39 -8.39
C VAL A 120 -13.89 17.86 -8.43
N ARG A 121 -12.69 18.20 -8.93
CA ARG A 121 -12.26 19.60 -9.11
C ARG A 121 -13.22 20.37 -10.00
N ASN A 122 -13.58 19.83 -11.14
CA ASN A 122 -14.50 20.48 -12.08
C ASN A 122 -15.87 20.75 -11.43
N CYS A 123 -16.40 19.79 -10.66
CA CYS A 123 -17.66 19.97 -9.93
C CYS A 123 -17.57 21.01 -8.82
N CYS A 124 -16.39 21.29 -8.29
CA CYS A 124 -16.14 22.33 -7.29
C CYS A 124 -15.79 23.68 -7.92
N GLY A 125 -15.75 23.80 -9.24
CA GLY A 125 -15.30 25.01 -9.94
C GLY A 125 -13.79 25.23 -9.98
N TYR A 126 -12.99 24.21 -9.64
CA TYR A 126 -11.54 24.28 -9.64
C TYR A 126 -10.96 23.69 -10.92
N LYS A 127 -10.77 24.51 -11.96
CA LYS A 127 -9.98 24.10 -13.12
C LYS A 127 -8.49 24.15 -12.79
N ARG A 128 -7.75 23.17 -13.27
CA ARG A 128 -6.29 23.17 -13.19
C ARG A 128 -5.75 24.26 -14.11
N ALA A 129 -5.18 25.33 -13.53
CA ALA A 129 -4.32 26.22 -14.27
C ALA A 129 -2.97 25.51 -14.47
N GLU A 130 -2.63 25.10 -15.68
CA GLU A 130 -1.31 24.56 -15.99
C GLU A 130 -0.24 25.57 -15.56
N GLY A 131 0.67 25.15 -14.68
CA GLY A 131 1.82 25.96 -14.27
C GLY A 131 1.63 26.87 -13.05
N CYS A 132 0.44 26.93 -12.41
CA CYS A 132 0.24 27.76 -11.21
C CYS A 132 0.76 27.09 -9.93
N LYS A 133 1.57 27.84 -9.16
CA LYS A 133 1.90 27.48 -7.76
C LYS A 133 0.66 27.64 -6.88
N ILE A 134 0.54 26.80 -5.86
CA ILE A 134 -0.60 26.71 -4.93
C ILE A 134 -0.98 28.09 -4.34
N GLU A 135 0.00 28.98 -4.12
CA GLU A 135 -0.21 30.32 -3.55
C GLU A 135 -1.00 31.29 -4.47
N PHE A 136 -0.91 31.10 -5.78
CA PHE A 136 -1.70 31.87 -6.75
C PHE A 136 -3.07 31.25 -7.03
N LEU A 137 -3.31 30.02 -6.58
CA LEU A 137 -4.55 29.30 -6.86
C LEU A 137 -5.76 29.99 -6.22
N GLN A 138 -5.63 30.53 -5.01
CA GLN A 138 -6.74 31.19 -4.30
C GLN A 138 -7.23 32.46 -5.02
N GLU A 139 -6.30 33.29 -5.50
CA GLU A 139 -6.65 34.54 -6.22
C GLU A 139 -7.18 34.23 -7.62
N TYR A 140 -6.54 33.32 -8.32
CA TYR A 140 -6.99 32.84 -9.62
C TYR A 140 -8.37 32.17 -9.55
N LEU A 141 -8.64 31.40 -8.49
CA LEU A 141 -9.92 30.74 -8.27
C LEU A 141 -11.03 31.72 -7.99
N LYS A 142 -10.79 32.78 -7.18
CA LYS A 142 -11.76 33.83 -6.97
C LYS A 142 -12.15 34.51 -8.29
N GLN A 143 -11.17 34.88 -9.11
CA GLN A 143 -11.40 35.50 -10.41
C GLN A 143 -12.07 34.58 -11.41
N THR A 144 -11.75 33.30 -11.41
CA THR A 144 -12.35 32.29 -12.32
C THR A 144 -13.77 31.97 -11.90
N ILE A 145 -14.04 31.84 -10.61
CA ILE A 145 -15.38 31.60 -10.04
C ILE A 145 -16.31 32.77 -10.35
N GLU A 146 -15.84 34.02 -10.22
CA GLU A 146 -16.63 35.20 -10.58
C GLU A 146 -16.96 35.29 -12.07
N LYS A 147 -16.02 34.84 -12.94
CA LYS A 147 -16.23 34.79 -14.39
C LYS A 147 -17.12 33.64 -14.86
N GLU A 148 -17.05 32.50 -14.19
CA GLU A 148 -17.73 31.27 -14.64
C GLU A 148 -19.10 31.04 -13.95
N LYS A 149 -19.49 31.86 -12.95
CA LYS A 149 -20.87 31.90 -12.44
C LYS A 149 -21.92 32.17 -13.53
N SER A 150 -21.48 32.71 -14.67
CA SER A 150 -22.34 32.95 -15.84
C SER A 150 -22.44 31.76 -16.82
N GLY A 151 -21.67 30.70 -16.67
CA GLY A 151 -21.57 29.62 -17.63
C GLY A 151 -21.76 28.22 -17.05
N GLY A 152 -22.78 28.00 -16.25
CA GLY A 152 -23.32 26.71 -15.79
C GLY A 152 -22.33 25.54 -15.79
N TYR A 153 -21.72 25.22 -14.65
CA TYR A 153 -21.04 23.92 -14.50
C TYR A 153 -22.09 22.83 -14.56
N ALA A 154 -21.91 21.88 -15.48
CA ALA A 154 -22.68 20.66 -15.48
C ALA A 154 -22.24 19.81 -14.28
N TYR A 155 -22.88 19.98 -13.13
CA TYR A 155 -22.76 19.04 -12.03
C TYR A 155 -23.51 17.76 -12.40
N GLU A 156 -22.74 16.72 -12.71
CA GLU A 156 -23.28 15.39 -12.98
C GLU A 156 -23.01 14.46 -11.80
N PRO A 157 -23.88 14.44 -10.77
CA PRO A 157 -23.65 13.63 -9.57
C PRO A 157 -23.50 12.16 -9.89
N ASN A 158 -24.27 11.65 -10.85
CA ASN A 158 -24.20 10.24 -11.25
C ASN A 158 -22.82 9.87 -11.81
N ALA A 159 -22.16 10.75 -12.57
CA ALA A 159 -20.83 10.52 -13.11
C ALA A 159 -19.76 10.48 -11.99
N LEU A 160 -19.91 11.34 -10.97
CA LEU A 160 -19.00 11.34 -9.81
C LEU A 160 -19.10 10.05 -9.01
N TYR A 161 -20.32 9.61 -8.68
CA TYR A 161 -20.53 8.37 -7.92
C TYR A 161 -20.08 7.13 -8.72
N GLN A 162 -20.35 7.07 -10.01
CA GLN A 162 -19.84 6.00 -10.87
C GLN A 162 -18.31 5.95 -10.93
N ASN A 163 -17.64 7.09 -10.96
CA ASN A 163 -16.19 7.14 -10.92
C ASN A 163 -15.64 6.75 -9.55
N LEU A 164 -16.30 7.14 -8.47
CA LEU A 164 -15.96 6.67 -7.13
C LEU A 164 -16.06 5.14 -7.03
N ASP A 165 -17.17 4.56 -7.49
CA ASP A 165 -17.38 3.11 -7.47
C ASP A 165 -16.24 2.38 -8.21
N LYS A 166 -15.81 2.89 -9.38
CA LYS A 166 -14.66 2.32 -10.10
C LYS A 166 -13.37 2.40 -9.28
N CYS A 167 -13.11 3.54 -8.62
CA CYS A 167 -11.94 3.68 -7.76
C CYS A 167 -12.00 2.70 -6.56
N LEU A 168 -13.16 2.52 -5.94
CA LEU A 168 -13.35 1.59 -4.83
C LEU A 168 -13.15 0.13 -5.26
N LEU A 169 -13.62 -0.26 -6.44
CA LEU A 169 -13.39 -1.60 -6.99
C LEU A 169 -11.90 -1.86 -7.27
N ILE A 170 -11.17 -0.87 -7.78
CA ILE A 170 -9.72 -0.97 -7.97
C ILE A 170 -9.03 -1.17 -6.62
N LEU A 171 -9.37 -0.38 -5.60
CA LEU A 171 -8.77 -0.50 -4.27
C LEU A 171 -9.10 -1.84 -3.60
N GLN A 172 -10.30 -2.35 -3.78
CA GLN A 172 -10.67 -3.68 -3.29
C GLN A 172 -9.78 -4.76 -3.92
N LYS A 173 -9.56 -4.70 -5.23
CA LYS A 173 -8.64 -5.61 -5.91
C LYS A 173 -7.21 -5.50 -5.35
N VAL A 174 -6.70 -4.28 -5.14
CA VAL A 174 -5.36 -4.06 -4.55
C VAL A 174 -5.26 -4.68 -3.16
N LEU A 175 -6.30 -4.54 -2.32
CA LEU A 175 -6.32 -5.17 -0.99
C LEU A 175 -6.33 -6.71 -1.09
N ASP A 176 -7.07 -7.27 -2.04
CA ASP A 176 -7.11 -8.71 -2.27
C ASP A 176 -5.73 -9.21 -2.77
N ASP A 177 -5.08 -8.47 -3.66
CA ASP A 177 -3.74 -8.79 -4.15
C ASP A 177 -2.72 -8.79 -3.00
N ILE A 178 -2.69 -7.74 -2.15
CA ILE A 178 -1.82 -7.66 -0.96
C ILE A 178 -2.08 -8.81 0.01
N LYS A 179 -3.35 -9.17 0.24
CA LYS A 179 -3.75 -10.26 1.13
C LYS A 179 -3.29 -11.63 0.64
N HIS A 180 -3.29 -11.82 -0.69
CA HIS A 180 -2.94 -13.08 -1.33
C HIS A 180 -1.49 -13.12 -1.82
N GLU A 181 -0.71 -12.05 -1.61
CA GLU A 181 0.71 -12.02 -1.91
C GLU A 181 1.42 -13.17 -1.20
N ASN A 182 2.12 -14.01 -1.98
CA ASN A 182 2.76 -15.21 -1.41
C ASN A 182 4.03 -14.81 -0.66
N PRO A 183 4.09 -14.95 0.68
CA PRO A 183 5.26 -14.54 1.47
C PRO A 183 6.52 -15.35 1.15
N TYR A 184 6.40 -16.45 0.40
CA TYR A 184 7.53 -17.29 -0.02
C TYR A 184 8.21 -16.83 -1.32
N GLN A 185 7.61 -15.90 -2.08
CA GLN A 185 8.22 -15.42 -3.33
C GLN A 185 9.36 -14.42 -3.08
N SER A 186 9.48 -13.89 -1.88
CA SER A 186 10.53 -12.94 -1.48
C SER A 186 11.69 -13.58 -0.71
N LEU A 187 11.72 -14.91 -0.59
CA LEU A 187 12.79 -15.71 0.04
C LEU A 187 13.70 -16.37 -0.99
#